data_79dd533bb0c394b6f56f8784792149ca
#
_entry.id   79dd533bb0c394b6f56f8784792149ca
#
_cell.length_a   1.000
_cell.length_b   1.000
_cell.length_c   1.000
_cell.angle_alpha   90.00
_cell.angle_beta   90.00
_cell.angle_gamma   90.00
#
_symmetry.space_group_name_H-M   'P 1'
#
loop_
_entity.id
_entity.type
_entity.pdbx_description
1 polymer ?
#
loop_
_entity_poly.entity_id
_entity_poly.type
_entity_poly.pdbx_seq_one_letter_code
_entity_poly.pdbx_strand_id
1 'polypeptide(L)'
;MNDETINDPIEDIAQADQADVQPDNAEGMDWYVVQAFSNYEKRVQLALQERIDRLGLQEFFGQILVPTEEVVEMRAGQKRTSERKFYPGYVLVQMKMNDESWHLVKSTPRVSGFIGGKASDPTPLTDAEALAILRQVEDGADSPKHKFSFEPGELVRVTDGPFADFNGTVEEVNYEKSRLHVAVMIFGRSTPVELEFGQVEKG
;
A
#
# COMPACT_ATOMS: atom_id res chain seq x y z
N MET A 1 -53.15 25.56 27.57
CA MET A 1 -53.07 24.23 27.02
C MET A 1 -51.85 24.21 26.14
N ASN A 2 -50.77 23.74 26.71
CA ASN A 2 -49.45 23.71 26.10
C ASN A 2 -49.28 22.36 25.43
N ASP A 3 -49.01 22.37 24.14
CA ASP A 3 -48.63 21.19 23.38
C ASP A 3 -47.11 21.31 23.12
N GLU A 4 -46.36 20.60 23.95
CA GLU A 4 -44.92 20.45 23.81
C GLU A 4 -44.63 19.34 22.81
N THR A 5 -44.34 19.72 21.60
CA THR A 5 -43.73 18.79 20.59
C THR A 5 -42.28 18.54 20.98
N ILE A 6 -42.07 17.33 21.47
CA ILE A 6 -40.74 16.77 21.72
C ILE A 6 -40.06 16.55 20.36
N ASN A 7 -39.03 17.33 20.10
CA ASN A 7 -38.18 17.19 18.90
C ASN A 7 -37.10 16.14 19.21
N ASP A 8 -37.18 14.99 18.59
CA ASP A 8 -36.20 13.90 18.68
C ASP A 8 -34.87 14.32 18.02
N PRO A 9 -33.74 14.24 18.71
CA PRO A 9 -32.42 14.53 18.15
C PRO A 9 -31.73 13.26 17.65
N ILE A 10 -32.23 12.62 16.59
CA ILE A 10 -31.57 11.43 15.99
C ILE A 10 -31.50 11.55 14.45
N GLU A 11 -31.17 12.71 13.92
CA GLU A 11 -30.89 12.86 12.48
C GLU A 11 -29.59 13.64 12.17
N ASP A 12 -28.59 13.58 13.04
CA ASP A 12 -27.34 14.34 12.80
C ASP A 12 -26.06 13.52 13.04
N ILE A 13 -26.09 12.21 12.70
CA ILE A 13 -24.88 11.37 12.72
C ILE A 13 -24.76 10.59 11.39
N ALA A 14 -24.76 11.29 10.28
CA ALA A 14 -24.46 10.70 8.98
C ALA A 14 -23.73 11.66 8.05
N GLN A 15 -22.82 12.47 8.59
CA GLN A 15 -21.81 13.20 7.80
C GLN A 15 -20.50 13.23 8.58
N ALA A 16 -19.96 12.03 8.83
CA ALA A 16 -18.60 11.90 9.30
C ALA A 16 -17.71 11.57 8.08
N ASP A 17 -16.94 12.56 7.70
CA ASP A 17 -15.61 12.51 7.08
C ASP A 17 -15.40 11.52 5.93
N GLN A 18 -15.85 11.91 4.75
CA GLN A 18 -15.01 11.71 3.58
C GLN A 18 -13.91 12.76 3.68
N ALA A 19 -12.81 12.43 4.35
CA ALA A 19 -11.58 13.18 4.20
C ALA A 19 -11.23 13.12 2.71
N ASP A 20 -11.53 14.20 2.00
CA ASP A 20 -11.02 14.47 0.67
C ASP A 20 -9.49 14.44 0.79
N VAL A 21 -8.88 13.34 0.41
CA VAL A 21 -7.45 13.24 0.15
C VAL A 21 -7.19 14.05 -1.10
N GLN A 22 -7.14 15.36 -0.93
CA GLN A 22 -6.58 16.22 -1.96
C GLN A 22 -5.07 16.00 -1.91
N PRO A 23 -4.40 15.85 -3.07
CA PRO A 23 -2.95 15.93 -3.07
C PRO A 23 -2.61 17.29 -2.46
N ASP A 24 -1.85 17.27 -1.36
CA ASP A 24 -1.32 18.49 -0.77
C ASP A 24 -0.39 19.11 -1.83
N ASN A 25 -0.99 19.85 -2.77
CA ASN A 25 -0.28 20.67 -3.70
C ASN A 25 0.26 21.85 -2.88
N ALA A 26 1.39 21.61 -2.21
CA ALA A 26 2.22 22.70 -1.75
C ALA A 26 2.41 23.63 -2.95
N GLU A 27 1.96 24.85 -2.85
CA GLU A 27 1.72 25.80 -3.94
C GLU A 27 2.77 25.71 -5.07
N GLY A 28 2.39 25.12 -6.21
CA GLY A 28 3.21 25.00 -7.40
C GLY A 28 4.24 23.88 -7.42
N MET A 29 4.07 22.82 -6.63
CA MET A 29 4.87 21.61 -6.70
C MET A 29 4.10 20.49 -7.40
N ASP A 30 4.76 19.86 -8.36
CA ASP A 30 4.20 18.73 -9.11
C ASP A 30 4.91 17.43 -8.73
N TRP A 31 4.25 16.30 -8.99
CA TRP A 31 4.83 14.99 -8.77
C TRP A 31 5.61 14.49 -9.99
N TYR A 32 6.84 14.07 -9.75
CA TYR A 32 7.73 13.51 -10.77
C TYR A 32 8.13 12.09 -10.40
N VAL A 33 8.30 11.24 -11.42
CA VAL A 33 8.79 9.88 -11.28
C VAL A 33 10.28 9.88 -11.54
N VAL A 34 11.05 9.41 -10.57
CA VAL A 34 12.50 9.28 -10.65
C VAL A 34 12.87 7.80 -10.69
N GLN A 35 13.63 7.41 -11.69
CA GLN A 35 14.16 6.05 -11.79
C GLN A 35 15.41 5.91 -10.94
N ALA A 36 15.37 4.98 -10.00
CA ALA A 36 16.50 4.55 -9.18
C ALA A 36 16.97 3.15 -9.59
N PHE A 37 18.17 2.76 -9.21
CA PHE A 37 18.61 1.38 -9.35
C PHE A 37 17.81 0.49 -8.41
N SER A 38 17.40 -0.68 -8.90
CA SER A 38 16.60 -1.64 -8.12
C SER A 38 17.24 -1.95 -6.77
N ASN A 39 16.42 -1.97 -5.73
CA ASN A 39 16.80 -2.13 -4.32
C ASN A 39 17.56 -0.96 -3.70
N TYR A 40 17.73 0.16 -4.40
CA TYR A 40 18.35 1.38 -3.87
C TYR A 40 17.33 2.50 -3.61
N GLU A 41 16.04 2.26 -3.82
CA GLU A 41 14.98 3.29 -3.76
C GLU A 41 14.95 4.01 -2.41
N LYS A 42 14.98 3.28 -1.28
CA LYS A 42 15.04 3.88 0.07
C LYS A 42 16.34 4.66 0.31
N ARG A 43 17.46 4.17 -0.22
CA ARG A 43 18.73 4.90 -0.13
C ARG A 43 18.72 6.17 -0.96
N VAL A 44 18.08 6.13 -2.12
CA VAL A 44 17.87 7.33 -2.97
C VAL A 44 16.98 8.33 -2.26
N GLN A 45 15.88 7.89 -1.65
CA GLN A 45 14.99 8.73 -0.84
C GLN A 45 15.78 9.46 0.26
N LEU A 46 16.53 8.74 1.07
CA LEU A 46 17.37 9.31 2.15
C LEU A 46 18.44 10.25 1.59
N ALA A 47 19.13 9.85 0.53
CA ALA A 47 20.16 10.67 -0.08
C ALA A 47 19.62 11.97 -0.68
N LEU A 48 18.42 11.95 -1.26
CA LEU A 48 17.71 13.14 -1.71
C LEU A 48 17.40 14.06 -0.54
N GLN A 49 16.81 13.53 0.52
CA GLN A 49 16.47 14.31 1.71
C GLN A 49 17.70 14.98 2.34
N GLU A 50 18.80 14.21 2.55
CA GLU A 50 20.05 14.75 3.08
C GLU A 50 20.66 15.86 2.20
N ARG A 51 20.53 15.72 0.88
CA ARG A 51 21.08 16.71 -0.06
C ARG A 51 20.23 17.96 -0.10
N ILE A 52 18.89 17.82 -0.04
CA ILE A 52 17.94 18.94 0.05
C ILE A 52 18.25 19.77 1.29
N ASP A 53 18.40 19.10 2.44
CA ASP A 53 18.69 19.76 3.71
C ASP A 53 20.05 20.45 3.70
N ARG A 54 21.07 19.79 3.18
CA ARG A 54 22.43 20.33 3.11
C ARG A 54 22.55 21.55 2.18
N LEU A 55 21.79 21.59 1.08
CA LEU A 55 21.84 22.66 0.10
C LEU A 55 20.82 23.77 0.38
N GLY A 56 19.94 23.58 1.40
CA GLY A 56 18.92 24.56 1.74
C GLY A 56 17.84 24.73 0.70
N LEU A 57 17.48 23.65 -0.03
CA LEU A 57 16.53 23.66 -1.13
C LEU A 57 15.15 23.13 -0.74
N GLN A 58 14.80 23.11 0.56
CA GLN A 58 13.53 22.61 1.07
C GLN A 58 12.32 23.30 0.46
N GLU A 59 12.44 24.56 0.08
CA GLU A 59 11.36 25.32 -0.57
C GLU A 59 10.96 24.79 -1.96
N PHE A 60 11.83 24.02 -2.60
CA PHE A 60 11.59 23.44 -3.93
C PHE A 60 11.16 21.97 -3.86
N PHE A 61 11.16 21.35 -2.69
CA PHE A 61 10.83 19.93 -2.51
C PHE A 61 9.76 19.74 -1.45
N GLY A 62 8.77 18.93 -1.79
CA GLY A 62 7.76 18.43 -0.88
C GLY A 62 8.08 17.02 -0.43
N GLN A 63 7.13 16.12 -0.60
CA GLN A 63 7.25 14.73 -0.19
C GLN A 63 8.10 13.90 -1.16
N ILE A 64 8.83 12.95 -0.60
CA ILE A 64 9.58 11.94 -1.37
C ILE A 64 9.10 10.57 -0.93
N LEU A 65 8.49 9.81 -1.83
CA LEU A 65 7.84 8.53 -1.52
C LEU A 65 8.44 7.39 -2.34
N VAL A 66 8.61 6.25 -1.70
CA VAL A 66 8.86 4.98 -2.37
C VAL A 66 7.55 4.18 -2.31
N PRO A 67 6.89 3.89 -3.45
CA PRO A 67 5.61 3.19 -3.44
C PRO A 67 5.80 1.75 -2.95
N THR A 68 5.47 1.49 -1.69
CA THR A 68 5.57 0.19 -1.04
C THR A 68 4.28 -0.15 -0.33
N GLU A 69 3.95 -1.42 -0.26
CA GLU A 69 2.89 -1.96 0.60
C GLU A 69 3.51 -2.82 1.71
N GLU A 70 2.90 -2.81 2.86
CA GLU A 70 3.22 -3.77 3.90
C GLU A 70 2.49 -5.08 3.64
N VAL A 71 3.24 -6.15 3.53
CA VAL A 71 2.70 -7.51 3.36
C VAL A 71 3.02 -8.33 4.58
N VAL A 72 2.01 -8.92 5.19
CA VAL A 72 2.19 -9.85 6.29
C VAL A 72 2.39 -11.25 5.74
N GLU A 73 3.53 -11.84 6.04
CA GLU A 73 3.86 -13.21 5.69
C GLU A 73 3.93 -14.09 6.96
N MET A 74 3.31 -15.26 6.90
CA MET A 74 3.56 -16.30 7.91
C MET A 74 4.76 -17.12 7.46
N ARG A 75 5.82 -17.17 8.26
CA ARG A 75 7.00 -17.99 8.00
C ARG A 75 7.39 -18.75 9.25
N ALA A 76 7.36 -20.08 9.17
CA ALA A 76 7.63 -20.97 10.29
C ALA A 76 6.75 -20.67 11.54
N GLY A 77 5.44 -20.39 11.34
CA GLY A 77 4.51 -20.07 12.43
C GLY A 77 4.69 -18.69 13.07
N GLN A 78 5.56 -17.85 12.52
CA GLN A 78 5.77 -16.47 12.98
C GLN A 78 5.27 -15.46 11.95
N LYS A 79 4.49 -14.49 12.42
CA LYS A 79 4.06 -13.34 11.63
C LYS A 79 5.26 -12.44 11.37
N ARG A 80 5.59 -12.25 10.09
CA ARG A 80 6.61 -11.28 9.65
C ARG A 80 5.98 -10.28 8.72
N THR A 81 6.17 -9.00 9.02
CA THR A 81 5.83 -7.92 8.11
C THR A 81 7.00 -7.70 7.16
N SER A 82 6.73 -7.73 5.86
CA SER A 82 7.70 -7.41 4.81
C SER A 82 7.12 -6.32 3.92
N GLU A 83 8.01 -5.47 3.41
CA GLU A 83 7.61 -4.43 2.47
C GLU A 83 7.72 -4.96 1.04
N ARG A 84 6.64 -4.86 0.29
CA ARG A 84 6.60 -5.14 -1.14
C ARG A 84 6.52 -3.83 -1.90
N LYS A 85 7.32 -3.69 -2.94
CA LYS A 85 7.30 -2.50 -3.81
C LYS A 85 6.26 -2.68 -4.90
N PHE A 86 5.34 -1.72 -5.06
CA PHE A 86 4.42 -1.69 -6.18
C PHE A 86 5.16 -1.45 -7.50
N TYR A 87 6.09 -0.52 -7.47
CA TYR A 87 6.89 -0.12 -8.63
C TYR A 87 8.38 -0.19 -8.28
N PRO A 88 9.04 -1.37 -8.45
CA PRO A 88 10.48 -1.51 -8.18
C PRO A 88 11.31 -0.59 -9.08
N GLY A 89 12.26 0.12 -8.50
CA GLY A 89 13.12 1.03 -9.22
C GLY A 89 12.57 2.45 -9.41
N TYR A 90 11.43 2.78 -8.79
CA TYR A 90 10.83 4.12 -8.90
C TYR A 90 10.73 4.79 -7.54
N VAL A 91 10.96 6.10 -7.55
CA VAL A 91 10.79 7.02 -6.43
C VAL A 91 9.93 8.17 -6.90
N LEU A 92 8.91 8.52 -6.16
CA LEU A 92 8.06 9.67 -6.41
C LEU A 92 8.64 10.87 -5.65
N VAL A 93 8.80 11.97 -6.33
CA VAL A 93 9.33 13.22 -5.76
C VAL A 93 8.36 14.34 -6.09
N GLN A 94 7.83 14.97 -5.06
CA GLN A 94 7.06 16.20 -5.18
C GLN A 94 8.04 17.37 -5.18
N MET A 95 8.06 18.15 -6.24
CA MET A 95 9.02 19.23 -6.37
C MET A 95 8.56 20.31 -7.34
N LYS A 96 9.10 21.51 -7.12
CA LYS A 96 9.04 22.59 -8.09
C LYS A 96 10.21 22.45 -9.07
N MET A 97 9.91 22.21 -10.35
CA MET A 97 10.93 21.99 -11.36
C MET A 97 11.67 23.30 -11.68
N ASN A 98 12.96 23.30 -11.43
CA ASN A 98 13.92 24.33 -11.83
C ASN A 98 15.30 23.70 -12.03
N ASP A 99 16.29 24.47 -12.48
CA ASP A 99 17.63 23.98 -12.75
C ASP A 99 18.32 23.40 -11.50
N GLU A 100 18.12 24.01 -10.34
CA GLU A 100 18.73 23.57 -9.07
C GLU A 100 18.11 22.25 -8.58
N SER A 101 16.78 22.16 -8.55
CA SER A 101 16.08 20.95 -8.15
C SER A 101 16.33 19.81 -9.12
N TRP A 102 16.32 20.07 -10.43
CA TRP A 102 16.65 19.08 -11.46
C TRP A 102 18.07 18.54 -11.29
N HIS A 103 19.05 19.42 -11.13
CA HIS A 103 20.45 19.03 -10.92
C HIS A 103 20.67 18.25 -9.63
N LEU A 104 20.00 18.64 -8.54
CA LEU A 104 20.08 17.90 -7.27
C LEU A 104 19.61 16.46 -7.46
N VAL A 105 18.45 16.24 -8.05
CA VAL A 105 17.90 14.90 -8.29
C VAL A 105 18.81 14.12 -9.23
N LYS A 106 19.18 14.71 -10.38
CA LYS A 106 19.99 14.03 -11.40
C LYS A 106 21.38 13.65 -10.93
N SER A 107 22.00 14.46 -10.06
CA SER A 107 23.32 14.21 -9.49
C SER A 107 23.31 13.34 -8.24
N THR A 108 22.14 12.88 -7.80
CA THR A 108 22.04 11.99 -6.62
C THR A 108 22.51 10.58 -6.97
N PRO A 109 23.40 9.97 -6.16
CA PRO A 109 23.90 8.64 -6.42
C PRO A 109 22.78 7.59 -6.57
N ARG A 110 22.92 6.69 -7.55
CA ARG A 110 21.95 5.62 -7.85
C ARG A 110 20.63 6.09 -8.48
N VAL A 111 20.51 7.35 -8.84
CA VAL A 111 19.45 7.86 -9.70
C VAL A 111 19.88 7.68 -11.15
N SER A 112 19.02 7.08 -11.98
CA SER A 112 19.16 7.01 -13.44
C SER A 112 18.72 8.29 -14.10
N GLY A 113 17.59 8.83 -13.67
CA GLY A 113 16.99 10.05 -14.21
C GLY A 113 15.50 10.13 -13.96
N PHE A 114 14.88 11.13 -14.53
CA PHE A 114 13.43 11.29 -14.55
C PHE A 114 12.79 10.36 -15.59
N ILE A 115 11.58 9.94 -15.33
CA ILE A 115 10.72 9.20 -16.26
C ILE A 115 9.65 10.14 -16.77
N GLY A 116 9.38 10.07 -18.05
CA GLY A 116 8.43 10.95 -18.75
C GLY A 116 9.08 12.21 -19.34
N GLY A 117 8.62 12.62 -20.51
CA GLY A 117 9.13 13.79 -21.20
C GLY A 117 10.56 13.65 -21.73
N LYS A 118 11.24 14.78 -21.84
CA LYS A 118 12.65 14.84 -22.25
C LYS A 118 13.56 14.84 -21.02
N ALA A 119 14.79 14.37 -21.19
CA ALA A 119 15.77 14.32 -20.08
C ALA A 119 16.03 15.68 -19.39
N SER A 120 15.92 16.79 -20.14
CA SER A 120 16.06 18.15 -19.66
C SER A 120 14.73 18.83 -19.27
N ASP A 121 13.60 18.20 -19.63
CA ASP A 121 12.25 18.73 -19.41
C ASP A 121 11.32 17.56 -19.11
N PRO A 122 11.40 16.99 -17.89
CA PRO A 122 10.57 15.87 -17.49
C PRO A 122 9.11 16.32 -17.33
N THR A 123 8.20 15.43 -17.74
CA THR A 123 6.77 15.67 -17.61
C THR A 123 6.31 15.22 -16.21
N PRO A 124 5.59 16.08 -15.47
CA PRO A 124 5.00 15.69 -14.19
C PRO A 124 3.90 14.64 -14.38
N LEU A 125 3.61 13.90 -13.32
CA LEU A 125 2.40 13.08 -13.24
C LEU A 125 1.17 13.99 -13.25
N THR A 126 0.11 13.52 -13.87
CA THR A 126 -1.19 14.18 -13.73
C THR A 126 -1.72 14.01 -12.30
N ASP A 127 -2.56 14.93 -11.84
CA ASP A 127 -3.18 14.86 -10.51
C ASP A 127 -3.89 13.53 -10.29
N ALA A 128 -4.56 12.99 -11.31
CA ALA A 128 -5.24 11.70 -11.24
C ALA A 128 -4.27 10.53 -11.02
N GLU A 129 -3.12 10.52 -11.72
CA GLU A 129 -2.09 9.49 -11.57
C GLU A 129 -1.41 9.57 -10.20
N ALA A 130 -1.08 10.79 -9.77
CA ALA A 130 -0.48 11.02 -8.46
C ALA A 130 -1.42 10.55 -7.34
N LEU A 131 -2.68 10.95 -7.37
CA LEU A 131 -3.71 10.52 -6.41
C LEU A 131 -3.90 9.00 -6.39
N ALA A 132 -3.93 8.35 -7.55
CA ALA A 132 -4.09 6.90 -7.63
C ALA A 132 -2.93 6.17 -6.92
N ILE A 133 -1.69 6.65 -7.13
CA ILE A 133 -0.51 6.05 -6.50
C ILE A 133 -0.49 6.35 -4.99
N LEU A 134 -0.80 7.58 -4.58
CA LEU A 134 -0.84 7.98 -3.17
C LEU A 134 -1.87 7.16 -2.38
N ARG A 135 -3.10 7.03 -2.88
CA ARG A 135 -4.12 6.16 -2.28
C ARG A 135 -3.66 4.71 -2.16
N GLN A 136 -3.01 4.19 -3.19
CA GLN A 136 -2.48 2.84 -3.15
C GLN A 136 -1.39 2.65 -2.09
N VAL A 137 -0.57 3.66 -1.84
CA VAL A 137 0.44 3.67 -0.76
C VAL A 137 -0.22 3.75 0.62
N GLU A 138 -1.21 4.63 0.78
CA GLU A 138 -1.98 4.78 2.02
C GLU A 138 -2.75 3.51 2.36
N ASP A 139 -3.52 2.96 1.41
CA ASP A 139 -4.24 1.69 1.59
C ASP A 139 -3.29 0.52 1.93
N GLY A 140 -2.10 0.52 1.36
CA GLY A 140 -1.07 -0.48 1.64
C GLY A 140 -0.43 -0.33 3.02
N ALA A 141 -0.38 0.89 3.57
CA ALA A 141 0.13 1.16 4.91
C ALA A 141 -0.92 0.85 6.00
N ASP A 142 -2.19 1.19 5.74
CA ASP A 142 -3.28 1.03 6.71
C ASP A 142 -3.82 -0.41 6.80
N SER A 143 -3.70 -1.15 5.71
CA SER A 143 -4.18 -2.52 5.62
C SER A 143 -3.10 -3.43 5.04
N PRO A 144 -2.17 -3.95 5.87
CA PRO A 144 -1.15 -4.87 5.39
C PRO A 144 -1.80 -6.07 4.71
N LYS A 145 -1.60 -6.17 3.39
CA LYS A 145 -2.15 -7.29 2.61
C LYS A 145 -1.43 -8.58 2.99
N HIS A 146 -2.21 -9.58 3.32
CA HIS A 146 -1.67 -10.92 3.51
C HIS A 146 -1.16 -11.46 2.17
N LYS A 147 -0.01 -12.12 2.18
CA LYS A 147 0.56 -12.77 0.98
C LYS A 147 -0.40 -13.82 0.40
N PHE A 148 -1.23 -14.38 1.25
CA PHE A 148 -2.29 -15.31 0.90
C PHE A 148 -3.62 -14.58 0.97
N SER A 149 -4.20 -14.29 -0.19
CA SER A 149 -5.57 -13.79 -0.31
C SER A 149 -6.47 -14.98 -0.58
N PHE A 150 -7.29 -15.35 0.38
CA PHE A 150 -8.32 -16.36 0.24
C PHE A 150 -9.69 -15.69 0.24
N GLU A 151 -10.60 -16.21 -0.58
CA GLU A 151 -11.97 -15.73 -0.66
C GLU A 151 -12.95 -16.81 -0.20
N PRO A 152 -14.07 -16.45 0.46
CA PRO A 152 -15.12 -17.40 0.75
C PRO A 152 -15.62 -18.08 -0.53
N GLY A 153 -15.72 -19.41 -0.51
CA GLY A 153 -16.09 -20.23 -1.66
C GLY A 153 -14.89 -20.76 -2.46
N GLU A 154 -13.68 -20.33 -2.17
CA GLU A 154 -12.46 -20.79 -2.85
C GLU A 154 -12.09 -22.22 -2.44
N LEU A 155 -11.68 -23.03 -3.42
CA LEU A 155 -11.16 -24.37 -3.17
C LEU A 155 -9.71 -24.29 -2.71
N VAL A 156 -9.41 -24.97 -1.62
CA VAL A 156 -8.08 -25.05 -1.03
C VAL A 156 -7.71 -26.49 -0.72
N ARG A 157 -6.41 -26.78 -0.76
CA ARG A 157 -5.83 -28.04 -0.32
C ARG A 157 -5.07 -27.81 0.98
N VAL A 158 -5.30 -28.65 1.97
CA VAL A 158 -4.56 -28.62 3.23
C VAL A 158 -3.18 -29.26 3.03
N THR A 159 -2.12 -28.53 3.36
CA THR A 159 -0.72 -28.95 3.14
C THR A 159 -0.04 -29.42 4.41
N ASP A 160 -0.57 -29.05 5.58
CA ASP A 160 0.04 -29.38 6.87
C ASP A 160 -1.02 -29.64 7.94
N GLY A 161 -0.65 -30.45 8.95
CA GLY A 161 -1.51 -30.81 10.08
C GLY A 161 -2.27 -32.13 9.90
N PRO A 162 -3.22 -32.42 10.81
CA PRO A 162 -3.96 -33.70 10.82
C PRO A 162 -4.89 -33.89 9.62
N PHE A 163 -5.11 -32.84 8.83
CA PHE A 163 -5.95 -32.84 7.63
C PHE A 163 -5.15 -32.63 6.35
N ALA A 164 -3.84 -32.85 6.38
CA ALA A 164 -2.98 -32.76 5.20
C ALA A 164 -3.51 -33.64 4.06
N ASP A 165 -3.38 -33.16 2.82
CA ASP A 165 -3.86 -33.78 1.58
C ASP A 165 -5.40 -33.79 1.36
N PHE A 166 -6.18 -33.26 2.31
CA PHE A 166 -7.61 -33.09 2.08
C PHE A 166 -7.89 -31.78 1.35
N ASN A 167 -8.93 -31.81 0.51
CA ASN A 167 -9.47 -30.63 -0.13
C ASN A 167 -10.65 -30.07 0.67
N GLY A 168 -10.78 -28.76 0.69
CA GLY A 168 -11.84 -28.08 1.36
C GLY A 168 -12.26 -26.79 0.62
N THR A 169 -13.37 -26.23 1.06
CA THR A 169 -13.86 -24.94 0.58
C THR A 169 -13.75 -23.94 1.71
N VAL A 170 -13.22 -22.76 1.43
CA VAL A 170 -13.15 -21.67 2.40
C VAL A 170 -14.56 -21.16 2.69
N GLU A 171 -14.97 -21.18 3.94
CA GLU A 171 -16.25 -20.65 4.41
C GLU A 171 -16.10 -19.21 4.90
N GLU A 172 -15.05 -18.95 5.69
CA GLU A 172 -14.78 -17.65 6.27
C GLU A 172 -13.26 -17.40 6.35
N VAL A 173 -12.86 -16.15 6.21
CA VAL A 173 -11.47 -15.71 6.30
C VAL A 173 -11.33 -14.70 7.42
N ASN A 174 -10.51 -15.02 8.42
CA ASN A 174 -10.15 -14.10 9.48
C ASN A 174 -8.71 -13.60 9.29
N TYR A 175 -8.59 -12.45 8.65
CA TYR A 175 -7.28 -11.85 8.36
C TYR A 175 -6.56 -11.35 9.61
N GLU A 176 -7.28 -10.89 10.63
CA GLU A 176 -6.68 -10.42 11.87
C GLU A 176 -5.95 -11.53 12.64
N LYS A 177 -6.54 -12.71 12.65
CA LYS A 177 -5.96 -13.90 13.31
C LYS A 177 -5.13 -14.76 12.37
N SER A 178 -5.07 -14.43 11.07
CA SER A 178 -4.42 -15.22 10.02
C SER A 178 -4.95 -16.66 9.94
N ARG A 179 -6.27 -16.83 10.06
CA ARG A 179 -6.97 -18.13 10.09
C ARG A 179 -8.09 -18.19 9.08
N LEU A 180 -8.35 -19.41 8.63
CA LEU A 180 -9.42 -19.77 7.71
C LEU A 180 -10.35 -20.78 8.39
N HIS A 181 -11.65 -20.59 8.20
CA HIS A 181 -12.64 -21.64 8.40
C HIS A 181 -12.84 -22.35 7.07
N VAL A 182 -12.43 -23.60 7.00
CA VAL A 182 -12.46 -24.42 5.78
C VAL A 182 -13.38 -25.61 6.01
N ALA A 183 -14.35 -25.78 5.14
CA ALA A 183 -15.18 -26.97 5.08
C ALA A 183 -14.40 -28.10 4.39
N VAL A 184 -13.73 -28.92 5.16
CA VAL A 184 -12.93 -30.04 4.65
C VAL A 184 -13.80 -31.29 4.47
N MET A 185 -13.67 -31.93 3.32
CA MET A 185 -14.40 -33.17 3.03
C MET A 185 -13.69 -34.38 3.64
N ILE A 186 -14.18 -34.85 4.81
CA ILE A 186 -13.64 -35.97 5.52
C ILE A 186 -14.65 -37.13 5.46
N PHE A 187 -14.26 -38.25 4.85
CA PHE A 187 -15.12 -39.44 4.66
C PHE A 187 -16.54 -39.16 4.11
N GLY A 188 -16.60 -38.22 3.15
CA GLY A 188 -17.88 -37.84 2.52
C GLY A 188 -18.75 -36.89 3.35
N ARG A 189 -18.23 -36.34 4.44
CA ARG A 189 -18.90 -35.33 5.27
C ARG A 189 -18.11 -34.04 5.26
N SER A 190 -18.79 -32.91 5.06
CA SER A 190 -18.21 -31.59 5.21
C SER A 190 -18.04 -31.29 6.70
N THR A 191 -16.80 -31.05 7.11
CA THR A 191 -16.44 -30.76 8.50
C THR A 191 -15.75 -29.41 8.54
N PRO A 192 -16.29 -28.41 9.28
CA PRO A 192 -15.61 -27.11 9.42
C PRO A 192 -14.36 -27.27 10.29
N VAL A 193 -13.23 -26.80 9.77
CA VAL A 193 -11.92 -26.86 10.44
C VAL A 193 -11.31 -25.47 10.40
N GLU A 194 -10.75 -25.02 11.51
CA GLU A 194 -9.98 -23.78 11.58
C GLU A 194 -8.50 -24.08 11.25
N LEU A 195 -7.97 -23.46 10.21
CA LEU A 195 -6.62 -23.64 9.70
C LEU A 195 -5.88 -22.30 9.59
N GLU A 196 -4.58 -22.31 9.75
CA GLU A 196 -3.75 -21.14 9.49
C GLU A 196 -3.49 -20.98 7.98
N PHE A 197 -3.27 -19.74 7.52
CA PHE A 197 -2.99 -19.47 6.10
C PHE A 197 -1.80 -20.27 5.54
N GLY A 198 -0.82 -20.59 6.39
CA GLY A 198 0.34 -21.40 6.01
C GLY A 198 0.08 -22.90 5.87
N GLN A 199 -1.08 -23.39 6.31
CA GLN A 199 -1.46 -24.79 6.25
C GLN A 199 -2.30 -25.15 5.03
N VAL A 200 -2.61 -24.19 4.18
CA VAL A 200 -3.42 -24.38 2.98
C VAL A 200 -2.77 -23.75 1.77
N GLU A 201 -3.00 -24.34 0.62
CA GLU A 201 -2.66 -23.75 -0.67
C GLU A 201 -3.90 -23.73 -1.58
N LYS A 202 -3.91 -22.81 -2.54
CA LYS A 202 -4.99 -22.74 -3.53
C LYS A 202 -4.99 -24.01 -4.39
N GLY A 203 -6.17 -24.61 -4.50
CA GLY A 203 -6.38 -25.82 -5.29
C GLY A 203 -6.47 -25.59 -6.79
#